data_04f14f95aba7d8ca98dca88e4db18591
#
_entry.id   04f14f95aba7d8ca98dca88e4db18591
#
_cell.length_a   1.000
_cell.length_b   1.000
_cell.length_c   1.000
_cell.angle_alpha   90.00
_cell.angle_beta   90.00
_cell.angle_gamma   90.00
#
_symmetry.space_group_name_H-M   'P 1'
#
loop_
_entity.id
_entity.type
_entity.pdbx_description
1 polymer ?
#
loop_
_entity_poly.entity_id
_entity_poly.type
_entity_poly.pdbx_seq_one_letter_code
_entity_poly.pdbx_strand_id
1 'polypeptide(L)'
;QLAAVQRDIFAGEVAKVCPELAKKIIYVDYDENCSAESIVLYVLKMVDEIRAILGTEADSWRIHTDLTGGMRHAAVLMLSVLHMLKYSGIEIGQAIYANYFREDTSRNRIEDVSSIHRMFELVSSTDSCINFASMREVEKYFAAVPEREISKRLRDLLISMQEFSDAVKICRTGRFELSLKKLAANLQAFKNYQGKSAQEQLFAQVLETVERDYGDIIKAEPSRIDIIRWCV
;
A
#
# COMPACT_ATOMS: atom_id res chain seq x y z
N GLN A 1 33.72 13.57 7.78
CA GLN A 1 34.20 13.11 9.09
C GLN A 1 33.04 12.80 10.05
N LEU A 2 32.04 13.69 10.22
CA LEU A 2 30.91 13.48 11.14
C LEU A 2 30.09 12.24 10.80
N ALA A 3 29.80 12.03 9.53
CA ALA A 3 29.04 10.87 9.03
C ALA A 3 29.75 9.53 9.30
N ALA A 4 31.07 9.48 9.14
CA ALA A 4 31.84 8.27 9.43
C ALA A 4 31.79 7.92 10.92
N VAL A 5 31.93 8.90 11.80
CA VAL A 5 31.82 8.70 13.25
C VAL A 5 30.42 8.18 13.65
N GLN A 6 29.36 8.71 13.03
CA GLN A 6 28.00 8.25 13.30
C GLN A 6 27.76 6.81 12.81
N ARG A 7 28.34 6.42 11.68
CA ARG A 7 28.30 5.03 11.17
C ARG A 7 28.98 4.07 12.15
N ASP A 8 30.17 4.43 12.65
CA ASP A 8 30.93 3.60 13.58
C ASP A 8 30.17 3.44 14.91
N ILE A 9 29.56 4.52 15.43
CA ILE A 9 28.71 4.46 16.61
C ILE A 9 27.52 3.55 16.39
N PHE A 10 26.80 3.70 15.27
CA PHE A 10 25.64 2.88 14.96
C PHE A 10 26.02 1.40 14.83
N ALA A 11 27.07 1.09 14.05
CA ALA A 11 27.56 -0.28 13.92
C ALA A 11 27.98 -0.88 15.26
N GLY A 12 28.60 -0.08 16.12
CA GLY A 12 28.98 -0.47 17.49
C GLY A 12 27.78 -0.80 18.37
N GLU A 13 26.72 0.00 18.32
CA GLU A 13 25.48 -0.29 19.07
C GLU A 13 24.78 -1.54 18.55
N VAL A 14 24.67 -1.70 17.24
CA VAL A 14 24.11 -2.93 16.63
C VAL A 14 24.93 -4.17 17.02
N ALA A 15 26.27 -4.05 17.05
CA ALA A 15 27.14 -5.17 17.42
C ALA A 15 26.97 -5.62 18.89
N LYS A 16 26.56 -4.70 19.78
CA LYS A 16 26.27 -5.06 21.19
C LYS A 16 25.03 -5.95 21.28
N VAL A 17 24.05 -5.77 20.39
CA VAL A 17 22.77 -6.49 20.40
C VAL A 17 22.85 -7.73 19.51
N CYS A 18 23.43 -7.60 18.31
CA CYS A 18 23.51 -8.66 17.32
C CYS A 18 24.81 -8.53 16.49
N PRO A 19 25.93 -9.17 16.91
CA PRO A 19 27.22 -9.04 16.22
C PRO A 19 27.18 -9.50 14.75
N GLU A 20 26.35 -10.50 14.43
CA GLU A 20 26.23 -11.02 13.06
C GLU A 20 25.52 -10.02 12.14
N LEU A 21 24.54 -9.27 12.67
CA LEU A 21 23.84 -8.23 11.91
C LEU A 21 24.79 -7.04 11.62
N ALA A 22 25.61 -6.68 12.58
CA ALA A 22 26.57 -5.57 12.43
C ALA A 22 27.50 -5.78 11.23
N LYS A 23 27.88 -7.03 10.91
CA LYS A 23 28.72 -7.39 9.77
C LYS A 23 28.02 -7.24 8.41
N LYS A 24 26.68 -7.16 8.42
CA LYS A 24 25.84 -7.11 7.21
C LYS A 24 25.32 -5.71 6.93
N ILE A 25 25.72 -4.70 7.70
CA ILE A 25 25.29 -3.32 7.49
C ILE A 25 25.87 -2.80 6.19
N ILE A 26 25.02 -2.29 5.33
CA ILE A 26 25.39 -1.61 4.08
C ILE A 26 24.96 -0.16 4.17
N TYR A 27 25.86 0.74 3.84
CA TYR A 27 25.62 2.17 3.87
C TYR A 27 25.43 2.70 2.46
N VAL A 28 24.33 3.42 2.25
CA VAL A 28 24.08 4.13 0.99
C VAL A 28 24.21 5.62 1.27
N ASP A 29 25.15 6.27 0.59
CA ASP A 29 25.38 7.70 0.74
C ASP A 29 24.25 8.50 0.09
N TYR A 30 23.77 9.50 0.82
CA TYR A 30 22.74 10.42 0.39
C TYR A 30 23.17 11.87 0.65
N ASP A 31 23.11 12.72 -0.39
CA ASP A 31 23.33 14.14 -0.26
C ASP A 31 22.03 14.89 0.03
N GLU A 32 21.91 15.42 1.24
CA GLU A 32 20.75 16.16 1.71
C GLU A 32 20.49 17.49 1.01
N ASN A 33 21.50 18.06 0.35
CA ASN A 33 21.41 19.30 -0.39
C ASN A 33 21.11 19.07 -1.89
N CYS A 34 20.70 17.86 -2.24
CA CYS A 34 20.43 17.51 -3.63
C CYS A 34 19.17 18.22 -4.16
N SER A 35 19.12 18.43 -5.48
CA SER A 35 17.93 18.92 -6.17
C SER A 35 16.79 17.87 -6.15
N ALA A 36 15.56 18.30 -6.41
CA ALA A 36 14.42 17.38 -6.55
C ALA A 36 14.66 16.30 -7.62
N GLU A 37 15.38 16.63 -8.69
CA GLU A 37 15.76 15.69 -9.75
C GLU A 37 16.74 14.63 -9.23
N SER A 38 17.70 15.04 -8.40
CA SER A 38 18.64 14.12 -7.76
C SER A 38 17.95 13.16 -6.78
N ILE A 39 16.85 13.56 -6.14
CA ILE A 39 16.07 12.68 -5.25
C ILE A 39 15.57 11.44 -6.01
N VAL A 40 15.05 11.62 -7.22
CA VAL A 40 14.60 10.51 -8.07
C VAL A 40 15.76 9.54 -8.37
N LEU A 41 16.92 10.08 -8.69
CA LEU A 41 18.13 9.26 -8.96
C LEU A 41 18.57 8.50 -7.71
N TYR A 42 18.48 9.10 -6.52
CA TYR A 42 18.77 8.39 -5.27
C TYR A 42 17.77 7.26 -4.98
N VAL A 43 16.48 7.47 -5.24
CA VAL A 43 15.48 6.40 -5.12
C VAL A 43 15.83 5.23 -6.04
N LEU A 44 16.15 5.50 -7.31
CA LEU A 44 16.54 4.46 -8.27
C LEU A 44 17.80 3.73 -7.83
N LYS A 45 18.85 4.48 -7.41
CA LYS A 45 20.08 3.90 -6.90
C LYS A 45 19.85 2.97 -5.72
N MET A 46 19.05 3.40 -4.73
CA MET A 46 18.74 2.58 -3.56
C MET A 46 17.97 1.31 -3.95
N VAL A 47 17.01 1.42 -4.86
CA VAL A 47 16.25 0.27 -5.37
C VAL A 47 17.18 -0.73 -6.07
N ASP A 48 18.10 -0.25 -6.91
CA ASP A 48 19.03 -1.10 -7.63
C ASP A 48 20.03 -1.78 -6.68
N GLU A 49 20.54 -1.08 -5.68
CA GLU A 49 21.41 -1.66 -4.65
C GLU A 49 20.70 -2.74 -3.83
N ILE A 50 19.46 -2.47 -3.40
CA ILE A 50 18.67 -3.47 -2.68
C ILE A 50 18.42 -4.69 -3.55
N ARG A 51 18.05 -4.51 -4.82
CA ARG A 51 17.85 -5.64 -5.76
C ARG A 51 19.13 -6.43 -6.00
N ALA A 52 20.27 -5.76 -6.10
CA ALA A 52 21.56 -6.43 -6.25
C ALA A 52 21.90 -7.32 -5.04
N ILE A 53 21.52 -6.88 -3.82
CA ILE A 53 21.70 -7.66 -2.58
C ILE A 53 20.76 -8.88 -2.57
N LEU A 54 19.49 -8.69 -2.98
CA LEU A 54 18.48 -9.75 -2.95
C LEU A 54 18.71 -10.82 -4.03
N GLY A 55 19.38 -10.45 -5.14
CA GLY A 55 19.69 -11.36 -6.24
C GLY A 55 18.43 -11.94 -6.91
N THR A 56 18.54 -13.20 -7.35
CA THR A 56 17.45 -13.92 -8.04
C THR A 56 16.33 -14.41 -7.11
N GLU A 57 16.53 -14.34 -5.81
CA GLU A 57 15.56 -14.79 -4.79
C GLU A 57 14.71 -13.63 -4.23
N ALA A 58 14.62 -12.52 -4.96
CA ALA A 58 13.94 -11.31 -4.52
C ALA A 58 12.49 -11.57 -4.04
N ASP A 59 11.77 -12.49 -4.68
CA ASP A 59 10.38 -12.83 -4.33
C ASP A 59 10.23 -13.54 -2.96
N SER A 60 11.32 -14.05 -2.40
CA SER A 60 11.33 -14.71 -1.08
C SER A 60 11.63 -13.75 0.07
N TRP A 61 12.01 -12.50 -0.24
CA TRP A 61 12.40 -11.51 0.76
C TRP A 61 11.23 -10.64 1.20
N ARG A 62 11.25 -10.32 2.48
CA ARG A 62 10.37 -9.33 3.08
C ARG A 62 11.20 -8.19 3.63
N ILE A 63 10.94 -6.95 3.18
CA ILE A 63 11.66 -5.76 3.59
C ILE A 63 10.89 -5.04 4.69
N HIS A 64 11.56 -4.80 5.82
CA HIS A 64 11.08 -3.95 6.88
C HIS A 64 11.84 -2.62 6.85
N THR A 65 11.20 -1.53 7.23
CA THR A 65 11.81 -0.20 7.22
C THR A 65 11.64 0.50 8.57
N ASP A 66 12.67 1.26 8.95
CA ASP A 66 12.62 2.20 10.06
C ASP A 66 12.66 3.63 9.50
N LEU A 67 11.59 4.38 9.78
CA LEU A 67 11.42 5.77 9.35
C LEU A 67 11.81 6.78 10.44
N THR A 68 12.40 6.32 11.53
CA THR A 68 12.71 7.15 12.71
C THR A 68 13.76 8.19 12.44
N GLY A 69 14.79 7.82 11.72
CA GLY A 69 16.00 8.62 11.57
C GLY A 69 16.02 9.46 10.31
N GLY A 70 16.90 10.46 10.33
CA GLY A 70 17.24 11.22 9.15
C GLY A 70 16.53 12.56 9.03
N MET A 71 16.77 13.21 7.91
CA MET A 71 16.16 14.49 7.56
C MET A 71 14.68 14.33 7.20
N ARG A 72 13.91 15.40 7.27
CA ARG A 72 12.46 15.38 7.03
C ARG A 72 12.06 14.71 5.71
N HIS A 73 12.86 14.87 4.66
CA HIS A 73 12.59 14.27 3.34
C HIS A 73 13.08 12.82 3.22
N ALA A 74 13.93 12.33 4.14
CA ALA A 74 14.40 10.94 4.09
C ALA A 74 13.25 9.93 4.23
N ALA A 75 12.27 10.22 5.09
CA ALA A 75 11.08 9.38 5.22
C ALA A 75 10.26 9.31 3.93
N VAL A 76 10.11 10.43 3.21
CA VAL A 76 9.42 10.49 1.91
C VAL A 76 10.20 9.68 0.86
N LEU A 77 11.52 9.83 0.84
CA LEU A 77 12.40 9.06 -0.04
C LEU A 77 12.26 7.56 0.24
N MET A 78 12.31 7.15 1.50
CA MET A 78 12.16 5.74 1.89
C MET A 78 10.79 5.17 1.50
N LEU A 79 9.70 5.94 1.65
CA LEU A 79 8.39 5.52 1.15
C LEU A 79 8.39 5.33 -0.36
N SER A 80 9.05 6.20 -1.12
CA SER A 80 9.18 6.06 -2.57
C SER A 80 9.98 4.80 -2.95
N VAL A 81 11.06 4.51 -2.23
CA VAL A 81 11.84 3.25 -2.40
C VAL A 81 10.95 2.04 -2.15
N LEU A 82 10.19 2.03 -1.05
CA LEU A 82 9.27 0.92 -0.73
C LEU A 82 8.23 0.70 -1.83
N HIS A 83 7.65 1.78 -2.36
CA HIS A 83 6.71 1.68 -3.48
C HIS A 83 7.34 1.06 -4.73
N MET A 84 8.55 1.47 -5.08
CA MET A 84 9.28 0.92 -6.24
C MET A 84 9.65 -0.55 -6.05
N LEU A 85 10.09 -0.93 -4.84
CA LEU A 85 10.42 -2.31 -4.51
C LEU A 85 9.18 -3.21 -4.58
N LYS A 86 8.06 -2.74 -4.03
CA LYS A 86 6.79 -3.46 -4.13
C LYS A 86 6.31 -3.62 -5.58
N TYR A 87 6.39 -2.57 -6.38
CA TYR A 87 6.08 -2.65 -7.81
C TYR A 87 6.93 -3.70 -8.53
N SER A 88 8.14 -3.93 -8.02
CA SER A 88 9.06 -4.97 -8.51
C SER A 88 8.79 -6.38 -7.97
N GLY A 89 7.72 -6.57 -7.20
CA GLY A 89 7.31 -7.87 -6.65
C GLY A 89 7.86 -8.19 -5.26
N ILE A 90 8.68 -7.32 -4.67
CA ILE A 90 9.25 -7.55 -3.34
C ILE A 90 8.21 -7.30 -2.26
N GLU A 91 8.07 -8.22 -1.32
CA GLU A 91 7.12 -8.08 -0.21
C GLU A 91 7.59 -6.99 0.77
N ILE A 92 6.70 -6.04 1.08
CA ILE A 92 6.94 -5.02 2.11
C ILE A 92 6.33 -5.50 3.42
N GLY A 93 7.15 -5.56 4.45
CA GLY A 93 6.78 -5.95 5.80
C GLY A 93 6.34 -4.75 6.64
N GLN A 94 6.93 -4.60 7.82
CA GLN A 94 6.60 -3.52 8.73
C GLN A 94 7.38 -2.24 8.41
N ALA A 95 6.70 -1.10 8.53
CA ALA A 95 7.32 0.21 8.65
C ALA A 95 7.17 0.66 10.10
N ILE A 96 8.28 0.97 10.76
CA ILE A 96 8.30 1.39 12.15
C ILE A 96 8.77 2.83 12.28
N TYR A 97 8.36 3.46 13.37
CA TYR A 97 8.79 4.80 13.76
C TYR A 97 9.00 4.84 15.27
N ALA A 98 10.18 5.26 15.73
CA ALA A 98 10.44 5.42 17.14
C ALA A 98 10.17 6.87 17.57
N ASN A 99 9.20 7.04 18.45
CA ASN A 99 8.97 8.30 19.16
C ASN A 99 9.98 8.42 20.29
N TYR A 100 10.87 9.39 20.17
CA TYR A 100 11.90 9.64 21.17
C TYR A 100 11.67 10.97 21.89
N PHE A 101 11.45 10.91 23.20
CA PHE A 101 11.29 12.05 24.07
C PHE A 101 12.50 12.16 25.00
N ARG A 102 13.36 13.15 24.76
CA ARG A 102 14.61 13.34 25.53
C ARG A 102 14.36 13.61 27.00
N GLU A 103 13.32 14.38 27.33
CA GLU A 103 13.00 14.81 28.67
C GLU A 103 12.18 13.79 29.47
N ASP A 104 11.47 12.91 28.79
CA ASP A 104 10.63 11.90 29.41
C ASP A 104 10.75 10.55 28.67
N THR A 105 11.76 9.79 29.02
CA THR A 105 12.06 8.51 28.41
C THR A 105 10.97 7.44 28.61
N SER A 106 10.08 7.63 29.61
CA SER A 106 8.94 6.72 29.85
C SER A 106 7.92 6.75 28.70
N ARG A 107 7.94 7.79 27.88
CA ARG A 107 7.10 7.96 26.69
C ARG A 107 7.72 7.43 25.42
N ASN A 108 8.98 6.99 25.47
CA ASN A 108 9.63 6.41 24.30
C ASN A 108 8.93 5.13 23.89
N ARG A 109 8.56 5.04 22.62
CA ARG A 109 7.88 3.87 22.06
C ARG A 109 8.18 3.72 20.58
N ILE A 110 8.16 2.49 20.14
CA ILE A 110 8.21 2.14 18.71
C ILE A 110 6.76 1.93 18.24
N GLU A 111 6.37 2.64 17.20
CA GLU A 111 5.05 2.54 16.59
C GLU A 111 5.16 1.83 15.25
N ASP A 112 4.20 0.96 14.97
CA ASP A 112 4.00 0.40 13.64
C ASP A 112 3.22 1.42 12.80
N VAL A 113 3.89 2.00 11.81
CA VAL A 113 3.32 3.00 10.89
C VAL A 113 3.06 2.41 9.50
N SER A 114 3.03 1.10 9.38
CA SER A 114 2.74 0.38 8.12
C SER A 114 1.41 0.78 7.51
N SER A 115 0.47 1.28 8.32
CA SER A 115 -0.82 1.80 7.85
C SER A 115 -0.68 2.94 6.84
N ILE A 116 0.37 3.77 6.95
CA ILE A 116 0.63 4.87 6.01
C ILE A 116 0.94 4.31 4.61
N HIS A 117 1.82 3.32 4.55
CA HIS A 117 2.15 2.67 3.29
C HIS A 117 0.93 1.94 2.70
N ARG A 118 0.19 1.21 3.54
CA ARG A 118 -1.02 0.49 3.14
C ARG A 118 -2.12 1.42 2.60
N MET A 119 -2.20 2.65 3.10
CA MET A 119 -3.15 3.63 2.56
C MET A 119 -2.91 3.92 1.07
N PHE A 120 -1.66 4.11 0.67
CA PHE A 120 -1.31 4.29 -0.74
C PHE A 120 -1.61 3.04 -1.58
N GLU A 121 -1.39 1.85 -1.00
CA GLU A 121 -1.73 0.58 -1.65
C GLU A 121 -3.22 0.46 -1.92
N LEU A 122 -4.06 0.81 -0.95
CA LEU A 122 -5.50 0.74 -1.12
C LEU A 122 -5.98 1.68 -2.23
N VAL A 123 -5.47 2.92 -2.27
CA VAL A 123 -5.80 3.89 -3.32
C VAL A 123 -5.41 3.33 -4.69
N SER A 124 -4.17 2.86 -4.85
CA SER A 124 -3.68 2.31 -6.12
C SER A 124 -4.42 1.04 -6.55
N SER A 125 -4.75 0.17 -5.59
CA SER A 125 -5.52 -1.06 -5.84
C SER A 125 -6.94 -0.76 -6.31
N THR A 126 -7.57 0.24 -5.68
CA THR A 126 -8.91 0.67 -6.05
C THR A 126 -8.92 1.32 -7.43
N ASP A 127 -7.92 2.16 -7.74
CA ASP A 127 -7.75 2.75 -9.06
C ASP A 127 -7.59 1.67 -10.15
N SER A 128 -6.78 0.65 -9.89
CA SER A 128 -6.64 -0.51 -10.80
C SER A 128 -7.94 -1.29 -10.97
N CYS A 129 -8.73 -1.43 -9.90
CA CYS A 129 -10.04 -2.07 -9.98
C CYS A 129 -10.99 -1.29 -10.89
N ILE A 130 -10.99 0.04 -10.79
CA ILE A 130 -11.86 0.92 -11.57
C ILE A 130 -11.45 0.92 -13.04
N ASN A 131 -10.18 1.18 -13.33
CA ASN A 131 -9.70 1.40 -14.68
C ASN A 131 -9.57 0.10 -15.50
N PHE A 132 -9.31 -1.04 -14.82
CA PHE A 132 -9.01 -2.32 -15.49
C PHE A 132 -9.87 -3.47 -15.01
N ALA A 133 -10.93 -3.22 -14.23
CA ALA A 133 -11.77 -4.23 -13.62
C ALA A 133 -10.94 -5.31 -12.87
N SER A 134 -9.80 -4.94 -12.25
CA SER A 134 -8.90 -5.88 -11.57
C SER A 134 -9.08 -5.84 -10.07
N MET A 135 -9.74 -6.87 -9.51
CA MET A 135 -9.93 -7.01 -8.07
C MET A 135 -8.72 -7.58 -7.32
N ARG A 136 -7.75 -8.15 -8.04
CA ARG A 136 -6.63 -8.89 -7.46
C ARG A 136 -5.88 -8.14 -6.36
N GLU A 137 -5.57 -6.87 -6.58
CA GLU A 137 -4.78 -6.08 -5.62
C GLU A 137 -5.64 -5.62 -4.44
N VAL A 138 -6.93 -5.35 -4.65
CA VAL A 138 -7.89 -5.06 -3.56
C VAL A 138 -8.07 -6.28 -2.65
N GLU A 139 -8.19 -7.47 -3.22
CA GLU A 139 -8.27 -8.73 -2.47
C GLU A 139 -7.01 -8.98 -1.65
N LYS A 140 -5.82 -8.80 -2.24
CA LYS A 140 -4.54 -8.92 -1.51
C LYS A 140 -4.45 -7.93 -0.36
N TYR A 141 -4.88 -6.69 -0.58
CA TYR A 141 -4.89 -5.69 0.47
C TYR A 141 -5.72 -6.15 1.66
N PHE A 142 -6.97 -6.57 1.44
CA PHE A 142 -7.85 -7.00 2.52
C PHE A 142 -7.48 -8.36 3.10
N ALA A 143 -6.82 -9.24 2.36
CA ALA A 143 -6.27 -10.49 2.89
C ALA A 143 -5.17 -10.25 3.95
N ALA A 144 -4.48 -9.11 3.89
CA ALA A 144 -3.48 -8.70 4.88
C ALA A 144 -4.07 -7.96 6.10
N VAL A 145 -5.36 -7.59 6.07
CA VAL A 145 -6.06 -6.95 7.18
C VAL A 145 -6.57 -8.02 8.15
N PRO A 146 -6.40 -7.86 9.47
CA PRO A 146 -6.94 -8.81 10.44
C PRO A 146 -8.44 -9.05 10.26
N GLU A 147 -8.88 -10.30 10.29
CA GLU A 147 -10.27 -10.67 10.02
C GLU A 147 -11.29 -9.97 10.93
N ARG A 148 -10.91 -9.70 12.18
CA ARG A 148 -11.72 -8.95 13.16
C ARG A 148 -12.00 -7.49 12.74
N GLU A 149 -11.20 -6.94 11.84
CA GLU A 149 -11.33 -5.57 11.33
C GLU A 149 -12.14 -5.51 10.03
N ILE A 150 -12.57 -6.67 9.51
CA ILE A 150 -13.34 -6.80 8.28
C ILE A 150 -14.78 -7.14 8.63
N SER A 151 -15.69 -6.20 8.44
CA SER A 151 -17.11 -6.41 8.67
C SER A 151 -17.73 -7.35 7.62
N LYS A 152 -18.88 -7.95 7.98
CA LYS A 152 -19.66 -8.71 6.99
C LYS A 152 -20.07 -7.84 5.80
N ARG A 153 -20.35 -6.55 6.02
CA ARG A 153 -20.74 -5.61 4.94
C ARG A 153 -19.64 -5.40 3.93
N LEU A 154 -18.40 -5.28 4.41
CA LEU A 154 -17.24 -5.20 3.51
C LEU A 154 -17.06 -6.50 2.73
N ARG A 155 -17.14 -7.67 3.38
CA ARG A 155 -17.02 -8.97 2.68
C ARG A 155 -18.06 -9.12 1.56
N ASP A 156 -19.32 -8.80 1.86
CA ASP A 156 -20.41 -8.86 0.87
C ASP A 156 -20.15 -7.90 -0.31
N LEU A 157 -19.59 -6.72 -0.02
CA LEU A 157 -19.18 -5.75 -1.05
C LEU A 157 -18.03 -6.29 -1.90
N LEU A 158 -16.96 -6.78 -1.30
CA LEU A 158 -15.81 -7.33 -2.04
C LEU A 158 -16.21 -8.49 -2.95
N ILE A 159 -17.08 -9.39 -2.48
CA ILE A 159 -17.62 -10.48 -3.30
C ILE A 159 -18.39 -9.93 -4.49
N SER A 160 -19.25 -8.92 -4.29
CA SER A 160 -20.02 -8.34 -5.39
C SER A 160 -19.15 -7.56 -6.38
N MET A 161 -18.07 -6.91 -5.92
CA MET A 161 -17.07 -6.27 -6.77
C MET A 161 -16.34 -7.30 -7.62
N GLN A 162 -15.96 -8.46 -7.05
CA GLN A 162 -15.34 -9.55 -7.79
C GLN A 162 -16.27 -10.13 -8.86
N GLU A 163 -17.53 -10.42 -8.50
CA GLU A 163 -18.53 -10.92 -9.44
C GLU A 163 -18.76 -9.95 -10.60
N PHE A 164 -18.79 -8.65 -10.33
CA PHE A 164 -18.89 -7.61 -11.35
C PHE A 164 -17.64 -7.56 -12.24
N SER A 165 -16.45 -7.56 -11.64
CA SER A 165 -15.17 -7.62 -12.35
C SER A 165 -15.12 -8.81 -13.34
N ASP A 166 -15.52 -9.99 -12.87
CA ASP A 166 -15.54 -11.19 -13.70
C ASP A 166 -16.58 -11.10 -14.83
N ALA A 167 -17.73 -10.50 -14.57
CA ALA A 167 -18.76 -10.29 -15.61
C ALA A 167 -18.28 -9.33 -16.69
N VAL A 168 -17.52 -8.28 -16.32
CA VAL A 168 -16.90 -7.34 -17.27
C VAL A 168 -15.84 -8.04 -18.11
N LYS A 169 -14.89 -8.75 -17.49
CA LYS A 169 -13.77 -9.42 -18.17
C LYS A 169 -14.22 -10.44 -19.23
N ILE A 170 -15.31 -11.13 -18.99
CA ILE A 170 -15.82 -12.16 -19.90
C ILE A 170 -16.97 -11.67 -20.80
N CYS A 171 -17.27 -10.37 -20.77
CA CYS A 171 -18.32 -9.72 -21.60
C CYS A 171 -19.67 -10.46 -21.54
N ARG A 172 -20.05 -11.03 -20.39
CA ARG A 172 -21.33 -11.73 -20.21
C ARG A 172 -22.45 -10.76 -19.85
N THR A 173 -23.14 -10.25 -20.84
CA THR A 173 -24.20 -9.23 -20.68
C THR A 173 -25.29 -9.59 -19.67
N GLY A 174 -25.77 -10.84 -19.65
CA GLY A 174 -26.79 -11.28 -18.70
C GLY A 174 -26.31 -11.37 -17.25
N ARG A 175 -25.03 -11.68 -17.02
CA ARG A 175 -24.42 -11.66 -15.68
C ARG A 175 -24.04 -10.25 -15.25
N PHE A 176 -23.67 -9.39 -16.18
CA PHE A 176 -23.29 -8.02 -15.91
C PHE A 176 -24.42 -7.25 -15.19
N GLU A 177 -25.64 -7.26 -15.73
CA GLU A 177 -26.77 -6.56 -15.13
C GLU A 177 -27.08 -7.06 -13.70
N LEU A 178 -27.05 -8.38 -13.50
CA LEU A 178 -27.29 -8.97 -12.20
C LEU A 178 -26.20 -8.61 -11.18
N SER A 179 -24.92 -8.69 -11.59
CA SER A 179 -23.76 -8.35 -10.75
C SER A 179 -23.73 -6.86 -10.44
N LEU A 180 -24.11 -6.00 -11.38
CA LEU A 180 -24.21 -4.55 -11.17
C LEU A 180 -25.28 -4.20 -10.12
N LYS A 181 -26.47 -4.79 -10.20
CA LYS A 181 -27.54 -4.60 -9.20
C LYS A 181 -27.09 -5.05 -7.80
N LYS A 182 -26.41 -6.20 -7.71
CA LYS A 182 -25.88 -6.74 -6.46
C LYS A 182 -24.78 -5.82 -5.90
N LEU A 183 -23.89 -5.34 -6.75
CA LEU A 183 -22.83 -4.39 -6.38
C LEU A 183 -23.43 -3.09 -5.83
N ALA A 184 -24.39 -2.50 -6.50
CA ALA A 184 -25.06 -1.28 -6.07
C ALA A 184 -25.74 -1.45 -4.69
N ALA A 185 -26.43 -2.57 -4.47
CA ALA A 185 -27.08 -2.87 -3.19
C ALA A 185 -26.05 -3.03 -2.05
N ASN A 186 -24.95 -3.77 -2.28
CA ASN A 186 -23.92 -3.99 -1.28
C ASN A 186 -23.10 -2.72 -1.01
N LEU A 187 -22.84 -1.89 -2.02
CA LEU A 187 -22.21 -0.59 -1.86
C LEU A 187 -23.03 0.32 -0.95
N GLN A 188 -24.33 0.41 -1.20
CA GLN A 188 -25.25 1.19 -0.36
C GLN A 188 -25.32 0.66 1.07
N ALA A 189 -25.36 -0.66 1.24
CA ALA A 189 -25.38 -1.31 2.56
C ALA A 189 -24.08 -1.05 3.33
N PHE A 190 -22.93 -1.07 2.66
CA PHE A 190 -21.63 -0.75 3.24
C PHE A 190 -21.51 0.74 3.60
N LYS A 191 -21.98 1.64 2.74
CA LYS A 191 -21.99 3.08 3.02
C LYS A 191 -22.77 3.43 4.28
N ASN A 192 -23.95 2.84 4.43
CA ASN A 192 -24.84 3.11 5.57
C ASN A 192 -24.38 2.44 6.88
N TYR A 193 -23.38 1.53 6.81
CA TYR A 193 -22.88 0.85 8.00
C TYR A 193 -22.04 1.79 8.87
N GLN A 194 -22.40 1.92 10.16
CA GLN A 194 -21.76 2.85 11.11
C GLN A 194 -20.59 2.23 11.89
N GLY A 195 -20.48 0.91 11.91
CA GLY A 195 -19.44 0.19 12.68
C GLY A 195 -18.14 -0.04 11.91
N LYS A 196 -17.75 0.87 10.97
CA LYS A 196 -16.57 0.71 10.14
C LYS A 196 -15.27 0.81 10.94
N SER A 197 -14.36 -0.13 10.73
CA SER A 197 -12.97 -0.02 11.16
C SER A 197 -12.25 1.14 10.46
N ALA A 198 -11.06 1.52 10.92
CA ALA A 198 -10.27 2.57 10.27
C ALA A 198 -9.97 2.25 8.80
N GLN A 199 -9.67 0.98 8.49
CA GLN A 199 -9.42 0.52 7.13
C GLN A 199 -10.67 0.58 6.26
N GLU A 200 -11.82 0.22 6.83
CA GLU A 200 -13.11 0.31 6.14
C GLU A 200 -13.56 1.76 5.90
N GLN A 201 -13.24 2.67 6.83
CA GLN A 201 -13.49 4.10 6.65
C GLN A 201 -12.66 4.67 5.51
N LEU A 202 -11.37 4.31 5.45
CA LEU A 202 -10.49 4.70 4.35
C LEU A 202 -11.02 4.18 3.01
N PHE A 203 -11.40 2.90 2.95
CA PHE A 203 -11.96 2.32 1.74
C PHE A 203 -13.26 2.99 1.31
N ALA A 204 -14.13 3.33 2.27
CA ALA A 204 -15.37 4.06 1.98
C ALA A 204 -15.09 5.43 1.33
N GLN A 205 -14.09 6.17 1.81
CA GLN A 205 -13.69 7.45 1.21
C GLN A 205 -13.16 7.30 -0.22
N VAL A 206 -12.35 6.26 -0.46
CA VAL A 206 -11.86 5.96 -1.82
C VAL A 206 -13.01 5.61 -2.74
N LEU A 207 -13.97 4.80 -2.29
CA LEU A 207 -15.17 4.43 -3.06
C LEU A 207 -16.10 5.62 -3.35
N GLU A 208 -16.17 6.64 -2.50
CA GLU A 208 -16.93 7.85 -2.79
C GLU A 208 -16.42 8.59 -4.03
N THR A 209 -15.10 8.60 -4.24
CA THR A 209 -14.50 9.15 -5.45
C THR A 209 -14.90 8.34 -6.67
N VAL A 210 -14.85 7.01 -6.57
CA VAL A 210 -15.29 6.07 -7.62
C VAL A 210 -16.74 6.30 -8.00
N GLU A 211 -17.62 6.42 -7.01
CA GLU A 211 -19.05 6.61 -7.25
C GLU A 211 -19.36 7.95 -7.90
N ARG A 212 -18.61 9.00 -7.57
CA ARG A 212 -18.75 10.30 -8.24
C ARG A 212 -18.44 10.18 -9.73
N ASP A 213 -17.40 9.43 -10.09
CA ASP A 213 -16.89 9.34 -11.46
C ASP A 213 -17.66 8.28 -12.29
N TYR A 214 -18.19 7.24 -11.63
CA TYR A 214 -18.90 6.13 -12.27
C TYR A 214 -20.36 5.95 -11.81
N GLY A 215 -20.87 6.84 -10.95
CA GLY A 215 -22.20 6.75 -10.37
C GLY A 215 -23.33 6.73 -11.39
N ASP A 216 -23.11 7.35 -12.54
CA ASP A 216 -24.09 7.33 -13.63
C ASP A 216 -24.16 5.95 -14.29
N ILE A 217 -23.06 5.20 -14.34
CA ILE A 217 -23.03 3.81 -14.82
C ILE A 217 -23.78 2.89 -13.84
N ILE A 218 -23.60 3.10 -12.55
CA ILE A 218 -24.24 2.28 -11.50
C ILE A 218 -25.74 2.58 -11.42
N LYS A 219 -26.20 3.79 -11.75
CA LYS A 219 -27.60 4.22 -11.71
C LYS A 219 -28.36 3.98 -13.00
N ALA A 220 -27.67 3.88 -14.15
CA ALA A 220 -28.30 3.64 -15.43
C ALA A 220 -28.79 2.20 -15.54
N GLU A 221 -29.94 2.00 -16.17
CA GLU A 221 -30.29 0.70 -16.75
C GLU A 221 -29.59 0.59 -18.12
N PRO A 222 -28.36 0.05 -18.17
CA PRO A 222 -27.56 0.10 -19.38
C PRO A 222 -28.19 -0.78 -20.45
N SER A 223 -28.32 -0.24 -21.66
CA SER A 223 -28.66 -1.07 -22.79
C SER A 223 -27.55 -2.10 -23.08
N ARG A 224 -27.86 -3.18 -23.78
CA ARG A 224 -26.83 -4.16 -24.18
C ARG A 224 -25.68 -3.53 -24.97
N ILE A 225 -25.96 -2.46 -25.73
CA ILE A 225 -24.96 -1.72 -26.50
C ILE A 225 -24.01 -0.95 -25.57
N ASP A 226 -24.54 -0.34 -24.52
CA ASP A 226 -23.73 0.38 -23.54
C ASP A 226 -22.81 -0.58 -22.78
N ILE A 227 -23.32 -1.75 -22.39
CA ILE A 227 -22.51 -2.81 -21.75
C ILE A 227 -21.36 -3.24 -22.65
N ILE A 228 -21.62 -3.46 -23.96
CA ILE A 228 -20.56 -3.84 -24.91
C ILE A 228 -19.52 -2.72 -25.04
N ARG A 229 -19.94 -1.45 -25.10
CA ARG A 229 -19.01 -0.31 -25.15
C ARG A 229 -18.14 -0.17 -23.90
N TRP A 230 -18.63 -0.59 -22.73
CA TRP A 230 -17.85 -0.57 -21.49
C TRP A 230 -16.88 -1.76 -21.35
N CYS A 231 -17.12 -2.84 -22.07
CA CYS A 231 -16.27 -4.03 -22.09
C CYS A 231 -15.13 -3.97 -23.13
N VAL A 232 -15.11 -2.97 -24.01
CA VAL A 232 -14.09 -2.74 -25.04
C VAL A 232 -13.19 -1.58 -24.66
#